data_c8e368d07759a070c6d761c010daa72c
#
_entry.id   c8e368d07759a070c6d761c010daa72c
#
_cell.length_a   1.000
_cell.length_b   1.000
_cell.length_c   1.000
_cell.angle_alpha   90.00
_cell.angle_beta   90.00
_cell.angle_gamma   90.00
#
_symmetry.space_group_name_H-M   'P 1'
#
loop_
_entity.id
_entity.type
_entity.pdbx_description
1 polymer ?
#
loop_
_entity_poly.entity_id
_entity_poly.type
_entity_poly.pdbx_seq_one_letter_code
_entity_poly.pdbx_strand_id
1 'polypeptide(L)'
;MRIGIIGAGQLGRMLALAGYPLGLRFTFLDPNPDACGAQVGECIVGAYDDPAKLRELADNVDVLSFEFENVPVETLTAITRRRPMYPPVAALAASQDRLTEKTLFRKLGIPTPDFHAVDSLEDLQAAVAELGAPGILKTRRLGYDGRGQYRIRTVRDVIPAWQQLGGVPLIYEAFVPFTREVSIIGARSSKGQTAIYPLTENTHQNGVLHLSKAPYKNAKLQTQAEKYLKKLFRHFDYAGVLTIEFFVLRGQLIANEMAPRVHNSGHWTIEGAETSQFENHVRAICGLPLGSTAVRGHAAMLNFVGQIPEQAAALKQTGLHLHHYGKEARPGRKLGHATIVADTIQTRDRSVKKMLSLLPKARSR
;
A
#
# COMPACT_ATOMS: atom_id res chain seq x y z
N MET A 1 -4.84 1.17 26.13
CA MET A 1 -4.65 2.24 25.16
C MET A 1 -5.69 2.07 24.05
N ARG A 2 -6.27 3.18 23.57
CA ARG A 2 -7.24 3.22 22.48
C ARG A 2 -6.62 3.92 21.26
N ILE A 3 -6.74 3.30 20.10
CA ILE A 3 -6.20 3.80 18.83
C ILE A 3 -7.35 4.30 17.97
N GLY A 4 -7.25 5.55 17.51
CA GLY A 4 -8.16 6.12 16.51
C GLY A 4 -7.64 5.88 15.10
N ILE A 5 -8.45 5.31 14.22
CA ILE A 5 -8.07 5.10 12.83
C ILE A 5 -9.03 5.86 11.92
N ILE A 6 -8.47 6.71 11.05
CA ILE A 6 -9.21 7.39 10.00
C ILE A 6 -9.31 6.44 8.80
N GLY A 7 -10.54 6.03 8.51
CA GLY A 7 -10.89 4.92 7.63
C GLY A 7 -11.20 3.64 8.40
N ALA A 8 -12.26 2.94 8.00
CA ALA A 8 -12.70 1.67 8.57
C ALA A 8 -12.75 0.56 7.51
N GLY A 9 -11.84 0.60 6.53
CA GLY A 9 -11.72 -0.42 5.52
C GLY A 9 -10.98 -1.67 6.01
N GLN A 10 -10.52 -2.49 5.07
CA GLN A 10 -9.87 -3.77 5.40
C GLN A 10 -8.52 -3.60 6.13
N LEU A 11 -7.79 -2.50 5.89
CA LEU A 11 -6.50 -2.28 6.57
C LEU A 11 -6.75 -1.93 8.04
N GLY A 12 -7.70 -1.03 8.30
CA GLY A 12 -8.14 -0.70 9.66
C GLY A 12 -8.64 -1.93 10.43
N ARG A 13 -9.46 -2.77 9.77
CA ARG A 13 -9.89 -4.04 10.37
C ARG A 13 -8.72 -4.95 10.73
N MET A 14 -7.74 -5.14 9.83
CA MET A 14 -6.58 -5.98 10.11
C MET A 14 -5.65 -5.39 11.17
N LEU A 15 -5.54 -4.07 11.28
CA LEU A 15 -4.84 -3.39 12.37
C LEU A 15 -5.49 -3.70 13.73
N ALA A 16 -6.82 -3.61 13.81
CA ALA A 16 -7.54 -3.93 15.03
C ALA A 16 -7.38 -5.40 15.44
N LEU A 17 -7.54 -6.33 14.49
CA LEU A 17 -7.35 -7.76 14.74
C LEU A 17 -5.93 -8.06 15.24
N ALA A 18 -4.90 -7.39 14.74
CA ALA A 18 -3.53 -7.54 15.21
C ALA A 18 -3.28 -6.90 16.58
N GLY A 19 -4.05 -5.87 16.95
CA GLY A 19 -3.88 -5.15 18.22
C GLY A 19 -4.64 -5.77 19.40
N TYR A 20 -5.70 -6.54 19.17
CA TYR A 20 -6.48 -7.15 20.24
C TYR A 20 -5.69 -8.06 21.17
N PRO A 21 -4.81 -8.96 20.68
CA PRO A 21 -3.96 -9.77 21.56
C PRO A 21 -3.05 -8.94 22.47
N LEU A 22 -2.79 -7.68 22.10
CA LEU A 22 -2.01 -6.72 22.90
C LEU A 22 -2.88 -5.90 23.90
N GLY A 23 -4.17 -6.20 24.02
CA GLY A 23 -5.12 -5.51 24.91
C GLY A 23 -5.50 -4.09 24.43
N LEU A 24 -5.29 -3.79 23.15
CA LEU A 24 -5.60 -2.48 22.56
C LEU A 24 -7.06 -2.41 22.12
N ARG A 25 -7.61 -1.20 22.10
CA ARG A 25 -8.98 -0.90 21.63
C ARG A 25 -8.92 0.04 20.44
N PHE A 26 -9.93 -0.04 19.57
CA PHE A 26 -9.96 0.71 18.31
C PHE A 26 -11.26 1.48 18.17
N THR A 27 -11.14 2.72 17.71
CA THR A 27 -12.25 3.57 17.27
C THR A 27 -11.95 4.06 15.87
N PHE A 28 -12.89 3.92 14.96
CA PHE A 28 -12.74 4.30 13.54
C PHE A 28 -13.56 5.56 13.25
N LEU A 29 -13.13 6.32 12.24
CA LEU A 29 -13.94 7.34 11.58
C LEU A 29 -14.12 6.93 10.12
N ASP A 30 -15.36 6.72 9.69
CA ASP A 30 -15.67 6.36 8.30
C ASP A 30 -17.07 6.88 7.91
N PRO A 31 -17.29 7.39 6.69
CA PRO A 31 -18.62 7.80 6.25
C PRO A 31 -19.61 6.64 6.07
N ASN A 32 -19.10 5.41 5.93
CA ASN A 32 -19.93 4.21 5.78
C ASN A 32 -20.10 3.49 7.13
N PRO A 33 -21.31 3.44 7.72
CA PRO A 33 -21.57 2.74 8.98
C PRO A 33 -21.31 1.22 8.87
N ASP A 34 -21.44 0.64 7.67
CA ASP A 34 -21.22 -0.79 7.38
C ASP A 34 -19.79 -1.07 6.89
N ALA A 35 -18.84 -0.17 7.16
CA ALA A 35 -17.44 -0.40 6.82
C ALA A 35 -16.90 -1.63 7.57
N CYS A 36 -16.05 -2.43 6.92
CA CYS A 36 -15.61 -3.71 7.49
C CYS A 36 -14.80 -3.57 8.80
N GLY A 37 -14.25 -2.41 9.09
CA GLY A 37 -13.64 -2.07 10.37
C GLY A 37 -14.66 -1.93 11.52
N ALA A 38 -15.89 -1.53 11.22
CA ALA A 38 -16.97 -1.43 12.23
C ALA A 38 -17.34 -2.78 12.87
N GLN A 39 -16.96 -3.91 12.24
CA GLN A 39 -17.12 -5.24 12.83
C GLN A 39 -16.16 -5.52 14.00
N VAL A 40 -15.09 -4.71 14.10
CA VAL A 40 -13.98 -4.94 15.02
C VAL A 40 -13.60 -3.66 15.79
N GLY A 41 -14.52 -2.76 16.05
CA GLY A 41 -14.29 -1.56 16.83
C GLY A 41 -15.46 -0.57 16.73
N GLU A 42 -15.47 0.41 17.60
CA GLU A 42 -16.44 1.50 17.54
C GLU A 42 -16.24 2.31 16.25
N CYS A 43 -17.32 2.70 15.58
CA CYS A 43 -17.26 3.51 14.37
C CYS A 43 -18.02 4.82 14.54
N ILE A 44 -17.29 5.92 14.47
CA ILE A 44 -17.86 7.26 14.36
C ILE A 44 -18.22 7.46 12.89
N VAL A 45 -19.51 7.64 12.60
CA VAL A 45 -19.97 7.88 11.22
C VAL A 45 -19.80 9.35 10.88
N GLY A 46 -19.01 9.64 9.83
CA GLY A 46 -18.76 11.01 9.39
C GLY A 46 -17.76 11.10 8.25
N ALA A 47 -17.75 12.24 7.56
CA ALA A 47 -16.78 12.50 6.50
C ALA A 47 -15.37 12.67 7.07
N TYR A 48 -14.36 12.35 6.25
CA TYR A 48 -12.95 12.43 6.67
C TYR A 48 -12.43 13.86 6.83
N ASP A 49 -13.17 14.84 6.36
CA ASP A 49 -12.92 16.28 6.45
C ASP A 49 -13.85 16.99 7.44
N ASP A 50 -14.75 16.27 8.13
CA ASP A 50 -15.61 16.83 9.16
C ASP A 50 -14.80 17.16 10.43
N PRO A 51 -14.59 18.45 10.77
CA PRO A 51 -13.77 18.81 11.92
C PRO A 51 -14.40 18.43 13.26
N ALA A 52 -15.74 18.30 13.34
CA ALA A 52 -16.42 17.89 14.58
C ALA A 52 -16.19 16.40 14.82
N LYS A 53 -16.34 15.56 13.81
CA LYS A 53 -16.12 14.11 13.87
C LYS A 53 -14.67 13.75 14.12
N LEU A 54 -13.73 14.47 13.52
CA LEU A 54 -12.32 14.31 13.79
C LEU A 54 -11.95 14.70 15.23
N ARG A 55 -12.54 15.78 15.76
CA ARG A 55 -12.37 16.12 17.17
C ARG A 55 -12.95 15.04 18.09
N GLU A 56 -14.17 14.57 17.79
CA GLU A 56 -14.82 13.47 18.52
C GLU A 56 -13.90 12.24 18.56
N LEU A 57 -13.32 11.85 17.42
CA LEU A 57 -12.35 10.75 17.37
C LEU A 57 -11.13 11.04 18.26
N ALA A 58 -10.50 12.21 18.10
CA ALA A 58 -9.28 12.55 18.82
C ALA A 58 -9.49 12.63 20.34
N ASP A 59 -10.66 13.09 20.79
CA ASP A 59 -10.97 13.22 22.23
C ASP A 59 -11.18 11.85 22.91
N ASN A 60 -11.52 10.81 22.13
CA ASN A 60 -11.83 9.47 22.62
C ASN A 60 -10.67 8.45 22.52
N VAL A 61 -9.49 8.87 22.04
CA VAL A 61 -8.35 7.96 21.79
C VAL A 61 -7.05 8.50 22.36
N ASP A 62 -6.05 7.64 22.47
CA ASP A 62 -4.71 8.00 22.99
C ASP A 62 -3.75 8.35 21.83
N VAL A 63 -3.93 7.71 20.66
CA VAL A 63 -3.11 7.89 19.46
C VAL A 63 -3.96 7.78 18.22
N LEU A 64 -3.62 8.53 17.18
CA LEU A 64 -4.29 8.55 15.89
C LEU A 64 -3.45 7.85 14.82
N SER A 65 -4.12 7.21 13.87
CA SER A 65 -3.55 6.66 12.65
C SER A 65 -4.53 6.79 11.48
N PHE A 66 -4.11 6.39 10.29
CA PHE A 66 -4.96 6.34 9.09
C PHE A 66 -4.68 5.04 8.31
N GLU A 67 -5.66 4.60 7.54
CA GLU A 67 -5.53 3.38 6.73
C GLU A 67 -5.37 3.62 5.22
N PHE A 68 -5.58 4.86 4.76
CA PHE A 68 -5.50 5.20 3.33
C PHE A 68 -5.01 6.64 3.12
N GLU A 69 -4.54 6.94 1.90
CA GLU A 69 -3.84 8.20 1.62
C GLU A 69 -4.76 9.39 1.32
N ASN A 70 -6.01 9.18 0.93
CA ASN A 70 -6.89 10.28 0.47
C ASN A 70 -7.63 11.01 1.61
N VAL A 71 -6.94 11.25 2.73
CA VAL A 71 -7.45 12.03 3.85
C VAL A 71 -6.90 13.46 3.74
N PRO A 72 -7.72 14.52 3.89
CA PRO A 72 -7.23 15.90 3.78
C PRO A 72 -6.15 16.22 4.82
N VAL A 73 -4.99 16.63 4.35
CA VAL A 73 -3.79 16.91 5.19
C VAL A 73 -4.03 18.05 6.17
N GLU A 74 -4.73 19.09 5.74
CA GLU A 74 -5.04 20.28 6.53
C GLU A 74 -5.84 19.92 7.79
N THR A 75 -6.85 19.06 7.61
CA THR A 75 -7.71 18.61 8.69
C THR A 75 -6.95 17.73 9.69
N LEU A 76 -6.10 16.84 9.14
CA LEU A 76 -5.23 16.00 9.98
C LEU A 76 -4.24 16.84 10.79
N THR A 77 -3.62 17.83 10.16
CA THR A 77 -2.70 18.74 10.84
C THR A 77 -3.37 19.45 12.03
N ALA A 78 -4.64 19.83 11.88
CA ALA A 78 -5.37 20.47 12.98
C ALA A 78 -5.57 19.55 14.19
N ILE A 79 -5.82 18.25 13.99
CA ILE A 79 -6.07 17.30 15.10
C ILE A 79 -4.77 16.78 15.74
N THR A 80 -3.61 16.87 15.08
CA THR A 80 -2.32 16.46 15.70
C THR A 80 -1.96 17.25 16.94
N ARG A 81 -2.53 18.45 17.11
CA ARG A 81 -2.39 19.27 18.32
C ARG A 81 -3.13 18.68 19.52
N ARG A 82 -4.10 17.80 19.30
CA ARG A 82 -4.90 17.14 20.34
C ARG A 82 -4.35 15.80 20.76
N ARG A 83 -3.98 15.00 19.77
CA ARG A 83 -3.43 13.64 19.98
C ARG A 83 -2.28 13.38 19.00
N PRO A 84 -1.25 12.63 19.43
CA PRO A 84 -0.20 12.17 18.52
C PRO A 84 -0.80 11.40 17.35
N MET A 85 -0.31 11.68 16.14
CA MET A 85 -0.69 10.96 14.93
C MET A 85 0.53 10.27 14.32
N TYR A 86 0.39 8.99 14.07
CA TYR A 86 1.38 8.18 13.40
C TYR A 86 0.71 7.30 12.33
N PRO A 87 1.32 7.20 11.16
CA PRO A 87 2.55 7.89 10.71
C PRO A 87 2.40 9.41 10.64
N PRO A 88 3.55 10.15 10.51
CA PRO A 88 3.52 11.60 10.45
C PRO A 88 2.73 12.12 9.25
N VAL A 89 1.93 13.15 9.45
CA VAL A 89 1.11 13.80 8.38
C VAL A 89 1.98 14.27 7.22
N ALA A 90 3.24 14.67 7.46
CA ALA A 90 4.17 15.05 6.40
C ALA A 90 4.46 13.90 5.41
N ALA A 91 4.51 12.65 5.89
CA ALA A 91 4.70 11.49 5.02
C ALA A 91 3.46 11.23 4.16
N LEU A 92 2.27 11.41 4.74
CA LEU A 92 1.02 11.34 3.98
C LEU A 92 0.94 12.44 2.92
N ALA A 93 1.25 13.68 3.27
CA ALA A 93 1.26 14.82 2.34
C ALA A 93 2.18 14.57 1.15
N ALA A 94 3.38 14.01 1.41
CA ALA A 94 4.34 13.69 0.35
C ALA A 94 3.86 12.56 -0.57
N SER A 95 3.15 11.56 -0.06
CA SER A 95 2.66 10.42 -0.86
C SER A 95 1.37 10.72 -1.64
N GLN A 96 0.61 11.74 -1.26
CA GLN A 96 -0.64 12.10 -1.95
C GLN A 96 -0.45 12.68 -3.34
N ASP A 97 0.73 13.23 -3.64
CA ASP A 97 1.03 13.87 -4.91
C ASP A 97 2.28 13.25 -5.53
N ARG A 98 2.12 12.58 -6.68
CA ARG A 98 3.21 11.85 -7.36
C ARG A 98 4.41 12.73 -7.73
N LEU A 99 4.20 14.01 -8.05
CA LEU A 99 5.29 14.92 -8.35
C LEU A 99 6.09 15.25 -7.09
N THR A 100 5.41 15.53 -5.99
CA THR A 100 6.03 15.77 -4.68
C THR A 100 6.81 14.55 -4.20
N GLU A 101 6.21 13.37 -4.30
CA GLU A 101 6.80 12.09 -3.91
C GLU A 101 8.09 11.80 -4.69
N LYS A 102 8.03 11.87 -6.03
CA LYS A 102 9.20 11.59 -6.87
C LYS A 102 10.30 12.63 -6.73
N THR A 103 9.94 13.89 -6.54
CA THR A 103 10.88 14.96 -6.24
C THR A 103 11.60 14.70 -4.91
N LEU A 104 10.86 14.25 -3.88
CA LEU A 104 11.44 13.85 -2.61
C LEU A 104 12.38 12.65 -2.78
N PHE A 105 12.00 11.61 -3.52
CA PHE A 105 12.87 10.47 -3.78
C PHE A 105 14.20 10.92 -4.40
N ARG A 106 14.16 11.76 -5.44
CA ARG A 106 15.38 12.32 -6.08
C ARG A 106 16.24 13.11 -5.09
N LYS A 107 15.61 13.99 -4.29
CA LYS A 107 16.31 14.77 -3.24
C LYS A 107 17.03 13.86 -2.25
N LEU A 108 16.46 12.71 -1.93
CA LEU A 108 17.06 11.72 -1.03
C LEU A 108 18.02 10.76 -1.75
N GLY A 109 18.26 10.94 -3.05
CA GLY A 109 19.12 10.04 -3.86
C GLY A 109 18.53 8.63 -3.93
N ILE A 110 17.21 8.52 -4.10
CA ILE A 110 16.46 7.32 -4.42
C ILE A 110 16.08 7.41 -5.90
N PRO A 111 16.58 6.51 -6.78
CA PRO A 111 16.29 6.56 -8.20
C PRO A 111 14.81 6.40 -8.52
N THR A 112 14.32 7.19 -9.47
CA THR A 112 12.96 7.15 -10.00
C THR A 112 13.00 7.07 -11.53
N PRO A 113 11.91 6.71 -12.21
CA PRO A 113 11.78 7.03 -13.63
C PRO A 113 12.02 8.53 -13.85
N ASP A 114 12.47 8.93 -15.02
CA ASP A 114 12.47 10.35 -15.39
C ASP A 114 11.03 10.83 -15.56
N PHE A 115 10.77 12.07 -15.15
CA PHE A 115 9.42 12.59 -15.13
C PHE A 115 9.38 14.10 -15.33
N HIS A 116 8.24 14.59 -15.86
CA HIS A 116 7.88 16.00 -15.94
C HIS A 116 6.49 16.26 -15.35
N ALA A 117 6.33 17.41 -14.73
CA ALA A 117 5.02 17.95 -14.41
C ALA A 117 4.30 18.32 -15.72
N VAL A 118 2.99 18.12 -15.77
CA VAL A 118 2.16 18.39 -16.95
C VAL A 118 0.88 19.08 -16.47
N ASP A 119 0.78 20.37 -16.75
CA ASP A 119 -0.38 21.18 -16.39
C ASP A 119 -1.14 21.68 -17.65
N SER A 120 -0.53 21.52 -18.85
CA SER A 120 -1.09 21.87 -20.14
C SER A 120 -0.81 20.81 -21.21
N LEU A 121 -1.48 20.89 -22.37
CA LEU A 121 -1.19 20.02 -23.52
C LEU A 121 0.24 20.27 -24.04
N GLU A 122 0.67 21.51 -24.02
CA GLU A 122 2.01 21.94 -24.44
C GLU A 122 3.08 21.32 -23.55
N ASP A 123 2.86 21.26 -22.22
CA ASP A 123 3.76 20.58 -21.29
C ASP A 123 3.84 19.10 -21.61
N LEU A 124 2.71 18.44 -21.92
CA LEU A 124 2.71 17.04 -22.30
C LEU A 124 3.48 16.78 -23.59
N GLN A 125 3.30 17.63 -24.59
CA GLN A 125 4.03 17.54 -25.85
C GLN A 125 5.54 17.71 -25.63
N ALA A 126 5.94 18.70 -24.82
CA ALA A 126 7.33 18.94 -24.46
C ALA A 126 7.94 17.76 -23.68
N ALA A 127 7.20 17.25 -22.68
CA ALA A 127 7.62 16.09 -21.88
C ALA A 127 7.83 14.83 -22.74
N VAL A 128 6.92 14.56 -23.69
CA VAL A 128 7.04 13.43 -24.61
C VAL A 128 8.19 13.64 -25.61
N ALA A 129 8.43 14.88 -26.04
CA ALA A 129 9.56 15.19 -26.94
C ALA A 129 10.92 14.99 -26.23
N GLU A 130 11.02 15.32 -24.94
CA GLU A 130 12.26 15.20 -24.14
C GLU A 130 12.50 13.78 -23.65
N LEU A 131 11.50 13.16 -23.01
CA LEU A 131 11.65 11.82 -22.40
C LEU A 131 11.39 10.68 -23.37
N GLY A 132 10.78 10.97 -24.52
CA GLY A 132 10.42 9.99 -25.53
C GLY A 132 9.13 9.21 -25.17
N ALA A 133 8.75 8.31 -26.09
CA ALA A 133 7.71 7.30 -25.92
C ALA A 133 8.33 5.92 -26.08
N PRO A 134 7.87 4.88 -25.36
CA PRO A 134 6.69 4.90 -24.50
C PRO A 134 6.89 5.58 -23.14
N GLY A 135 5.79 6.09 -22.57
CA GLY A 135 5.73 6.67 -21.23
C GLY A 135 4.33 6.53 -20.63
N ILE A 136 4.19 6.95 -19.39
CA ILE A 136 2.92 6.87 -18.66
C ILE A 136 2.52 8.26 -18.19
N LEU A 137 1.38 8.74 -18.68
CA LEU A 137 0.72 9.93 -18.14
C LEU A 137 -0.16 9.54 -16.96
N LYS A 138 -0.01 10.21 -15.82
CA LYS A 138 -0.77 9.90 -14.59
C LYS A 138 -1.35 11.17 -13.98
N THR A 139 -2.54 11.06 -13.35
CA THR A 139 -2.99 12.10 -12.43
C THR A 139 -2.03 12.18 -11.24
N ARG A 140 -1.70 13.40 -10.81
CA ARG A 140 -0.79 13.59 -9.67
C ARG A 140 -1.41 13.09 -8.37
N ARG A 141 -2.73 13.25 -8.22
CA ARG A 141 -3.49 12.87 -7.02
C ARG A 141 -4.62 11.91 -7.36
N LEU A 142 -5.14 11.20 -6.36
CA LEU A 142 -6.33 10.33 -6.42
C LEU A 142 -6.24 9.14 -7.39
N GLY A 143 -5.09 8.89 -8.00
CA GLY A 143 -4.85 7.69 -8.83
C GLY A 143 -4.50 6.48 -7.96
N TYR A 144 -5.18 5.35 -8.18
CA TYR A 144 -4.91 4.08 -7.48
C TYR A 144 -5.35 2.88 -8.34
N ASP A 145 -4.76 1.72 -8.10
CA ASP A 145 -5.13 0.46 -8.76
C ASP A 145 -5.29 0.60 -10.30
N GLY A 146 -4.35 1.31 -10.96
CA GLY A 146 -4.36 1.54 -12.41
C GLY A 146 -5.30 2.64 -12.91
N ARG A 147 -6.08 3.30 -12.02
CA ARG A 147 -6.94 4.43 -12.37
C ARG A 147 -6.14 5.72 -12.48
N GLY A 148 -6.63 6.64 -13.32
CA GLY A 148 -5.97 7.94 -13.51
C GLY A 148 -4.62 7.83 -14.22
N GLN A 149 -4.46 6.84 -15.13
CA GLN A 149 -3.24 6.71 -15.95
C GLN A 149 -3.55 6.33 -17.39
N TYR A 150 -2.68 6.81 -18.30
CA TYR A 150 -2.74 6.51 -19.71
C TYR A 150 -1.35 6.16 -20.23
N ARG A 151 -1.22 5.04 -20.93
CA ARG A 151 0.04 4.64 -21.55
C ARG A 151 0.19 5.29 -22.92
N ILE A 152 1.06 6.26 -23.04
CA ILE A 152 1.48 6.86 -24.32
C ILE A 152 2.50 5.93 -24.93
N ARG A 153 2.14 5.26 -26.02
CA ARG A 153 3.02 4.31 -26.75
C ARG A 153 3.82 5.01 -27.83
N THR A 154 3.21 6.03 -28.44
CA THR A 154 3.76 6.84 -29.50
C THR A 154 3.29 8.28 -29.35
N VAL A 155 3.90 9.22 -30.06
CA VAL A 155 3.48 10.62 -30.08
C VAL A 155 2.01 10.83 -30.53
N ARG A 156 1.45 9.88 -31.27
CA ARG A 156 0.03 9.92 -31.69
C ARG A 156 -0.94 9.76 -30.52
N ASP A 157 -0.49 9.18 -29.42
CA ASP A 157 -1.32 8.95 -28.22
C ASP A 157 -1.42 10.22 -27.33
N VAL A 158 -0.64 11.28 -27.61
CA VAL A 158 -0.58 12.51 -26.78
C VAL A 158 -1.95 13.17 -26.69
N ILE A 159 -2.60 13.44 -27.84
CA ILE A 159 -3.91 14.09 -27.87
C ILE A 159 -4.99 13.22 -27.19
N PRO A 160 -5.14 11.91 -27.52
CA PRO A 160 -6.07 11.04 -26.79
C PRO A 160 -5.82 10.98 -25.27
N ALA A 161 -4.56 10.91 -24.84
CA ALA A 161 -4.20 10.90 -23.43
C ALA A 161 -4.62 12.18 -22.70
N TRP A 162 -4.38 13.34 -23.34
CA TRP A 162 -4.80 14.65 -22.84
C TRP A 162 -6.33 14.78 -22.78
N GLN A 163 -7.04 14.33 -23.83
CA GLN A 163 -8.51 14.32 -23.83
C GLN A 163 -9.10 13.46 -22.71
N GLN A 164 -8.44 12.36 -22.35
CA GLN A 164 -8.92 11.46 -21.31
C GLN A 164 -8.58 11.94 -19.89
N LEU A 165 -7.41 12.52 -19.67
CA LEU A 165 -6.89 12.83 -18.33
C LEU A 165 -6.67 14.33 -18.07
N GLY A 166 -6.69 15.17 -19.10
CA GLY A 166 -6.47 16.62 -18.98
C GLY A 166 -7.50 17.32 -18.11
N GLY A 167 -7.20 18.56 -17.72
CA GLY A 167 -8.04 19.37 -16.85
C GLY A 167 -7.74 19.22 -15.35
N VAL A 168 -6.78 18.37 -14.98
CA VAL A 168 -6.22 18.24 -13.63
C VAL A 168 -4.69 18.19 -13.72
N PRO A 169 -3.96 18.52 -12.66
CA PRO A 169 -2.50 18.38 -12.62
C PRO A 169 -2.06 16.94 -12.88
N LEU A 170 -1.16 16.74 -13.84
CA LEU A 170 -0.65 15.46 -14.30
C LEU A 170 0.87 15.37 -14.10
N ILE A 171 1.41 14.16 -14.27
CA ILE A 171 2.82 13.85 -14.36
C ILE A 171 3.03 12.88 -15.53
N TYR A 172 4.02 13.14 -16.38
CA TYR A 172 4.46 12.21 -17.40
C TYR A 172 5.74 11.52 -16.93
N GLU A 173 5.75 10.20 -16.93
CA GLU A 173 6.88 9.38 -16.51
C GLU A 173 7.39 8.55 -17.68
N ALA A 174 8.72 8.54 -17.87
CA ALA A 174 9.36 7.64 -18.81
C ALA A 174 9.05 6.18 -18.51
N PHE A 175 8.81 5.37 -19.53
CA PHE A 175 8.55 3.95 -19.36
C PHE A 175 9.80 3.22 -18.84
N VAL A 176 9.63 2.46 -17.77
CA VAL A 176 10.70 1.61 -17.24
C VAL A 176 10.52 0.19 -17.78
N PRO A 177 11.44 -0.33 -18.61
CA PRO A 177 11.37 -1.72 -19.09
C PRO A 177 11.89 -2.69 -18.03
N PHE A 178 11.15 -2.79 -16.93
CA PHE A 178 11.52 -3.59 -15.76
C PHE A 178 11.36 -5.09 -16.03
N THR A 179 12.13 -5.88 -15.29
CA THR A 179 12.04 -7.33 -15.30
C THR A 179 11.17 -7.88 -14.20
N ARG A 180 11.03 -7.13 -13.09
CA ARG A 180 10.25 -7.49 -11.89
C ARG A 180 9.76 -6.25 -11.18
N GLU A 181 8.68 -6.43 -10.43
CA GLU A 181 8.23 -5.48 -9.43
C GLU A 181 8.49 -6.07 -8.04
N VAL A 182 9.08 -5.28 -7.14
CA VAL A 182 9.32 -5.69 -5.76
C VAL A 182 8.93 -4.59 -4.79
N SER A 183 8.62 -4.97 -3.56
CA SER A 183 8.38 -4.00 -2.49
C SER A 183 9.21 -4.32 -1.26
N ILE A 184 9.62 -3.28 -0.53
CA ILE A 184 10.20 -3.35 0.80
C ILE A 184 9.21 -2.79 1.80
N ILE A 185 9.04 -3.48 2.92
CA ILE A 185 8.16 -3.07 4.01
C ILE A 185 9.00 -3.03 5.28
N GLY A 186 8.84 -1.99 6.07
CA GLY A 186 9.48 -1.92 7.37
C GLY A 186 8.68 -1.09 8.35
N ALA A 187 8.87 -1.38 9.61
CA ALA A 187 8.36 -0.62 10.74
C ALA A 187 9.49 0.15 11.41
N ARG A 188 9.21 1.36 11.86
CA ARG A 188 10.07 2.12 12.78
C ARG A 188 9.24 2.57 13.96
N SER A 189 9.73 2.34 15.17
CA SER A 189 9.10 2.83 16.38
C SER A 189 9.41 4.31 16.61
N SER A 190 8.61 5.00 17.43
CA SER A 190 8.89 6.38 17.86
C SER A 190 10.24 6.54 18.58
N LYS A 191 10.83 5.43 19.08
CA LYS A 191 12.16 5.40 19.71
C LYS A 191 13.29 5.10 18.72
N GLY A 192 13.00 4.97 17.42
CA GLY A 192 13.98 4.74 16.36
C GLY A 192 14.36 3.28 16.09
N GLN A 193 13.82 2.30 16.85
CA GLN A 193 13.99 0.88 16.52
C GLN A 193 13.38 0.58 15.15
N THR A 194 14.05 -0.23 14.33
CA THR A 194 13.56 -0.62 13.00
C THR A 194 13.43 -2.14 12.88
N ALA A 195 12.39 -2.58 12.20
CA ALA A 195 12.16 -3.97 11.83
C ALA A 195 11.75 -4.01 10.34
N ILE A 196 12.58 -4.63 9.50
CA ILE A 196 12.41 -4.60 8.04
C ILE A 196 12.19 -6.01 7.53
N TYR A 197 11.13 -6.19 6.73
CA TYR A 197 10.79 -7.47 6.11
C TYR A 197 11.67 -7.72 4.89
N PRO A 198 11.83 -9.00 4.47
CA PRO A 198 12.48 -9.30 3.22
C PRO A 198 11.69 -8.72 2.04
N LEU A 199 12.40 -8.47 0.93
CA LEU A 199 11.77 -8.06 -0.32
C LEU A 199 10.65 -9.04 -0.71
N THR A 200 9.57 -8.48 -1.20
CA THR A 200 8.43 -9.20 -1.75
C THR A 200 8.38 -8.98 -3.26
N GLU A 201 8.32 -10.06 -4.05
CA GLU A 201 8.08 -9.99 -5.51
C GLU A 201 6.59 -9.86 -5.76
N ASN A 202 6.20 -8.90 -6.58
CA ASN A 202 4.81 -8.54 -6.87
C ASN A 202 4.48 -8.79 -8.34
N THR A 203 3.24 -9.20 -8.59
CA THR A 203 2.66 -9.33 -9.93
C THR A 203 1.35 -8.57 -9.97
N HIS A 204 1.28 -7.56 -10.82
CA HIS A 204 0.06 -6.80 -11.06
C HIS A 204 -0.67 -7.32 -12.30
N GLN A 205 -2.00 -7.26 -12.27
CA GLN A 205 -2.87 -7.50 -13.41
C GLN A 205 -3.81 -6.30 -13.57
N ASN A 206 -3.77 -5.66 -14.74
CA ASN A 206 -4.54 -4.45 -15.03
C ASN A 206 -4.33 -3.33 -13.98
N GLY A 207 -3.09 -3.17 -13.49
CA GLY A 207 -2.73 -2.17 -12.48
C GLY A 207 -3.13 -2.52 -11.04
N VAL A 208 -3.74 -3.69 -10.80
CA VAL A 208 -4.10 -4.15 -9.44
C VAL A 208 -3.15 -5.25 -8.99
N LEU A 209 -2.63 -5.17 -7.78
CA LEU A 209 -1.79 -6.23 -7.21
C LEU A 209 -2.59 -7.53 -7.14
N HIS A 210 -2.10 -8.55 -7.83
CA HIS A 210 -2.74 -9.87 -7.93
C HIS A 210 -2.04 -10.91 -7.03
N LEU A 211 -0.71 -10.97 -7.09
CA LEU A 211 0.09 -11.96 -6.38
C LEU A 211 1.33 -11.30 -5.77
N SER A 212 1.63 -11.63 -4.52
CA SER A 212 2.89 -11.30 -3.85
C SER A 212 3.57 -12.58 -3.37
N LYS A 213 4.90 -12.68 -3.56
CA LYS A 213 5.71 -13.84 -3.14
C LYS A 213 6.87 -13.39 -2.27
N ALA A 214 7.03 -13.99 -1.10
CA ALA A 214 8.09 -13.69 -0.14
C ALA A 214 8.71 -14.97 0.45
N PRO A 215 10.00 -14.90 0.84
CA PRO A 215 10.95 -13.83 0.57
C PRO A 215 11.44 -13.85 -0.89
N TYR A 216 11.66 -12.67 -1.50
CA TYR A 216 12.43 -12.55 -2.74
C TYR A 216 13.91 -12.47 -2.39
N LYS A 217 14.64 -13.56 -2.62
CA LYS A 217 16.04 -13.70 -2.21
C LYS A 217 16.98 -13.00 -3.20
N ASN A 218 17.40 -11.79 -2.88
CA ASN A 218 18.44 -11.03 -3.56
C ASN A 218 19.11 -10.07 -2.56
N ALA A 219 20.26 -10.46 -2.01
CA ALA A 219 20.93 -9.73 -0.95
C ALA A 219 21.32 -8.30 -1.37
N LYS A 220 21.78 -8.10 -2.62
CA LYS A 220 22.15 -6.78 -3.14
C LYS A 220 20.93 -5.84 -3.16
N LEU A 221 19.82 -6.29 -3.72
CA LEU A 221 18.59 -5.49 -3.80
C LEU A 221 17.98 -5.27 -2.41
N GLN A 222 18.04 -6.27 -1.51
CA GLN A 222 17.60 -6.13 -0.12
C GLN A 222 18.35 -4.99 0.58
N THR A 223 19.69 -5.01 0.53
CA THR A 223 20.53 -3.96 1.14
C THR A 223 20.23 -2.58 0.53
N GLN A 224 20.03 -2.51 -0.78
CA GLN A 224 19.69 -1.26 -1.47
C GLN A 224 18.32 -0.73 -1.03
N ALA A 225 17.29 -1.59 -0.99
CA ALA A 225 15.94 -1.23 -0.55
C ALA A 225 15.90 -0.76 0.90
N GLU A 226 16.60 -1.47 1.80
CA GLU A 226 16.71 -1.07 3.20
C GLU A 226 17.38 0.31 3.38
N LYS A 227 18.42 0.59 2.59
CA LYS A 227 19.08 1.91 2.59
C LYS A 227 18.09 3.01 2.21
N TYR A 228 17.25 2.78 1.18
CA TYR A 228 16.26 3.75 0.74
C TYR A 228 15.14 3.93 1.78
N LEU A 229 14.63 2.85 2.33
CA LEU A 229 13.61 2.89 3.38
C LEU A 229 14.11 3.66 4.63
N LYS A 230 15.35 3.39 5.06
CA LYS A 230 15.98 4.08 6.21
C LYS A 230 16.18 5.59 5.95
N LYS A 231 16.36 6.02 4.69
CA LYS A 231 16.42 7.45 4.34
C LYS A 231 15.06 8.13 4.57
N LEU A 232 13.96 7.50 4.16
CA LEU A 232 12.60 8.01 4.38
C LEU A 232 12.24 8.00 5.87
N PHE A 233 12.57 6.95 6.60
CA PHE A 233 12.38 6.89 8.04
C PHE A 233 13.03 8.07 8.77
N ARG A 234 14.26 8.40 8.39
CA ARG A 234 14.99 9.55 8.99
C ARG A 234 14.40 10.89 8.53
N HIS A 235 14.05 11.00 7.25
CA HIS A 235 13.53 12.25 6.71
C HIS A 235 12.24 12.70 7.38
N PHE A 236 11.33 11.75 7.67
CA PHE A 236 10.03 12.04 8.28
C PHE A 236 10.00 11.92 9.80
N ASP A 237 11.11 11.54 10.46
CA ASP A 237 11.09 11.05 11.84
C ASP A 237 9.95 10.04 12.07
N TYR A 238 9.91 9.06 11.20
CA TYR A 238 8.78 8.18 10.98
C TYR A 238 8.52 7.25 12.16
N ALA A 239 7.25 7.06 12.52
CA ALA A 239 6.79 5.96 13.37
C ALA A 239 5.60 5.25 12.71
N GLY A 240 5.64 3.93 12.64
CA GLY A 240 4.66 3.11 11.93
C GLY A 240 5.31 2.25 10.85
N VAL A 241 4.49 1.66 9.98
CA VAL A 241 4.92 0.91 8.80
C VAL A 241 4.98 1.83 7.58
N LEU A 242 6.06 1.72 6.82
CA LEU A 242 6.25 2.36 5.52
C LEU A 242 6.62 1.31 4.48
N THR A 243 6.08 1.46 3.29
CA THR A 243 6.36 0.60 2.15
C THR A 243 6.91 1.42 0.99
N ILE A 244 7.85 0.86 0.22
CA ILE A 244 8.27 1.41 -1.07
C ILE A 244 8.11 0.31 -2.12
N GLU A 245 7.45 0.65 -3.23
CA GLU A 245 7.39 -0.19 -4.42
C GLU A 245 8.48 0.19 -5.41
N PHE A 246 9.10 -0.82 -6.01
CA PHE A 246 10.19 -0.65 -6.95
C PHE A 246 10.00 -1.47 -8.21
N PHE A 247 10.46 -0.92 -9.31
CA PHE A 247 10.82 -1.66 -10.51
C PHE A 247 12.27 -2.14 -10.40
N VAL A 248 12.53 -3.38 -10.83
CA VAL A 248 13.89 -3.91 -10.96
C VAL A 248 14.32 -3.76 -12.42
N LEU A 249 15.28 -2.88 -12.65
CA LEU A 249 15.85 -2.62 -13.98
C LEU A 249 17.36 -2.86 -13.95
N ARG A 250 17.85 -3.81 -14.74
CA ARG A 250 19.29 -4.13 -14.85
C ARG A 250 19.99 -4.35 -13.50
N GLY A 251 19.28 -5.00 -12.55
CA GLY A 251 19.80 -5.26 -11.20
C GLY A 251 19.89 -4.04 -10.29
N GLN A 252 19.13 -2.99 -10.58
CA GLN A 252 18.96 -1.78 -9.76
C GLN A 252 17.49 -1.58 -9.40
N LEU A 253 17.24 -0.91 -8.28
CA LEU A 253 15.90 -0.52 -7.84
C LEU A 253 15.57 0.89 -8.33
N ILE A 254 14.44 1.03 -8.99
CA ILE A 254 13.85 2.29 -9.43
C ILE A 254 12.53 2.46 -8.66
N ALA A 255 12.42 3.47 -7.80
CA ALA A 255 11.23 3.67 -6.97
C ALA A 255 10.01 4.09 -7.82
N ASN A 256 8.92 3.36 -7.63
CA ASN A 256 7.63 3.69 -8.22
C ASN A 256 6.81 4.60 -7.29
N GLU A 257 6.49 4.14 -6.09
CA GLU A 257 5.71 4.91 -5.12
C GLU A 257 5.99 4.44 -3.69
N MET A 258 5.59 5.22 -2.69
CA MET A 258 5.58 4.81 -1.28
C MET A 258 4.16 4.80 -0.74
N ALA A 259 3.94 3.97 0.28
CA ALA A 259 2.73 3.98 1.07
C ALA A 259 3.08 4.19 2.55
N PRO A 260 2.72 5.33 3.15
CA PRO A 260 3.01 5.62 4.56
C PRO A 260 2.03 4.91 5.52
N ARG A 261 1.84 3.63 5.33
CA ARG A 261 0.90 2.74 6.04
C ARG A 261 1.25 1.28 5.78
N VAL A 262 0.50 0.38 6.43
CA VAL A 262 0.50 -1.04 6.04
C VAL A 262 0.08 -1.20 4.57
N HIS A 263 0.68 -2.16 3.88
CA HIS A 263 0.53 -2.29 2.44
C HIS A 263 0.04 -3.67 2.01
N ASN A 264 -0.69 -3.71 0.90
CA ASN A 264 -1.28 -4.94 0.38
C ASN A 264 -0.22 -6.01 0.06
N SER A 265 0.93 -5.62 -0.47
CA SER A 265 2.04 -6.57 -0.73
C SER A 265 2.66 -7.17 0.54
N GLY A 266 2.29 -6.67 1.72
CA GLY A 266 2.71 -7.19 3.02
C GLY A 266 1.66 -8.03 3.75
N HIS A 267 0.51 -8.33 3.15
CA HIS A 267 -0.52 -9.13 3.83
C HIS A 267 -0.05 -10.56 4.12
N TRP A 268 0.88 -11.09 3.30
CA TRP A 268 1.52 -12.38 3.55
C TRP A 268 2.19 -12.47 4.93
N THR A 269 2.56 -11.35 5.54
CA THR A 269 3.24 -11.30 6.84
C THR A 269 2.37 -11.78 8.00
N ILE A 270 1.05 -11.85 7.83
CA ILE A 270 0.14 -12.32 8.88
C ILE A 270 0.49 -13.75 9.25
N GLU A 271 0.68 -14.62 8.29
CA GLU A 271 1.04 -16.03 8.50
C GLU A 271 2.51 -16.33 8.20
N GLY A 272 3.08 -15.60 7.23
CA GLY A 272 4.42 -15.87 6.70
C GLY A 272 5.57 -15.18 7.42
N ALA A 273 5.32 -14.39 8.46
CA ALA A 273 6.35 -13.79 9.31
C ALA A 273 6.08 -14.09 10.80
N GLU A 274 7.11 -13.94 11.65
CA GLU A 274 6.93 -14.09 13.10
C GLU A 274 6.01 -13.02 13.67
N THR A 275 6.18 -11.78 13.21
CA THR A 275 5.30 -10.65 13.55
C THR A 275 4.80 -10.01 12.27
N SER A 276 3.49 -9.81 12.14
CA SER A 276 2.91 -9.21 10.94
C SER A 276 3.23 -7.71 10.83
N GLN A 277 3.13 -7.16 9.61
CA GLN A 277 3.21 -5.71 9.40
C GLN A 277 2.15 -4.95 10.21
N PHE A 278 0.98 -5.54 10.39
CA PHE A 278 -0.13 -4.95 11.14
C PHE A 278 0.22 -4.83 12.62
N GLU A 279 0.74 -5.90 13.21
CA GLU A 279 1.16 -5.91 14.60
C GLU A 279 2.36 -4.98 14.82
N ASN A 280 3.36 -5.01 13.92
CA ASN A 280 4.49 -4.09 14.00
C ASN A 280 4.08 -2.63 13.81
N HIS A 281 3.07 -2.33 12.98
CA HIS A 281 2.52 -0.98 12.88
C HIS A 281 1.91 -0.53 14.22
N VAL A 282 1.06 -1.35 14.80
CA VAL A 282 0.39 -1.06 16.08
C VAL A 282 1.42 -0.91 17.21
N ARG A 283 2.42 -1.81 17.29
CA ARG A 283 3.52 -1.68 18.24
C ARG A 283 4.29 -0.39 18.07
N ALA A 284 4.59 -0.02 16.82
CA ALA A 284 5.36 1.19 16.50
C ALA A 284 4.66 2.47 16.97
N ILE A 285 3.36 2.61 16.67
CA ILE A 285 2.58 3.80 17.01
C ILE A 285 2.21 3.88 18.49
N CYS A 286 2.21 2.74 19.19
CA CYS A 286 1.96 2.67 20.64
C CYS A 286 3.25 2.73 21.47
N GLY A 287 4.44 2.91 20.86
CA GLY A 287 5.72 2.95 21.57
C GLY A 287 6.14 1.59 22.16
N LEU A 288 5.55 0.49 21.72
CA LEU A 288 5.90 -0.89 22.13
C LEU A 288 7.14 -1.37 21.35
N PRO A 289 7.92 -2.34 21.89
CA PRO A 289 9.02 -2.96 21.17
C PRO A 289 8.52 -3.62 19.88
N LEU A 290 9.27 -3.45 18.78
CA LEU A 290 8.95 -4.12 17.52
C LEU A 290 9.24 -5.62 17.61
N GLY A 291 8.40 -6.41 16.93
CA GLY A 291 8.59 -7.84 16.81
C GLY A 291 9.50 -8.23 15.65
N SER A 292 9.98 -9.47 15.66
CA SER A 292 10.84 -10.04 14.62
C SER A 292 10.10 -10.11 13.27
N THR A 293 10.82 -9.77 12.19
CA THR A 293 10.34 -9.89 10.80
C THR A 293 10.82 -11.17 10.13
N ALA A 294 11.36 -12.11 10.90
CA ALA A 294 11.81 -13.40 10.39
C ALA A 294 10.67 -14.14 9.69
N VAL A 295 11.00 -14.77 8.56
CA VAL A 295 10.00 -15.44 7.73
C VAL A 295 9.72 -16.85 8.20
N ARG A 296 8.49 -17.29 8.04
CA ARG A 296 8.03 -18.66 8.24
C ARG A 296 7.89 -19.33 6.88
N GLY A 297 8.96 -19.99 6.42
CA GLY A 297 8.98 -20.69 5.14
C GLY A 297 8.89 -19.77 3.91
N HIS A 298 8.12 -20.19 2.92
CA HIS A 298 7.89 -19.46 1.66
C HIS A 298 6.42 -19.09 1.55
N ALA A 299 6.13 -17.78 1.57
CA ALA A 299 4.77 -17.27 1.51
C ALA A 299 4.38 -16.81 0.11
N ALA A 300 3.09 -16.91 -0.20
CA ALA A 300 2.44 -16.23 -1.31
C ALA A 300 1.10 -15.66 -0.85
N MET A 301 0.79 -14.44 -1.26
CA MET A 301 -0.49 -13.80 -1.03
C MET A 301 -1.19 -13.56 -2.37
N LEU A 302 -2.45 -13.97 -2.48
CA LEU A 302 -3.31 -13.73 -3.64
C LEU A 302 -4.46 -12.83 -3.25
N ASN A 303 -4.67 -11.74 -3.99
CA ASN A 303 -5.84 -10.89 -3.83
C ASN A 303 -7.07 -11.46 -4.57
N PHE A 304 -8.23 -11.31 -3.96
CA PHE A 304 -9.53 -11.58 -4.58
C PHE A 304 -10.18 -10.27 -4.98
N VAL A 305 -10.25 -10.06 -6.29
CA VAL A 305 -10.75 -8.81 -6.89
C VAL A 305 -12.05 -9.10 -7.63
N GLY A 306 -13.14 -8.44 -7.22
CA GLY A 306 -14.47 -8.59 -7.81
C GLY A 306 -15.20 -9.86 -7.44
N GLN A 307 -14.50 -10.92 -7.04
CA GLN A 307 -15.08 -12.22 -6.69
C GLN A 307 -14.18 -12.96 -5.68
N ILE A 308 -14.78 -13.88 -4.92
CA ILE A 308 -14.09 -14.74 -3.95
C ILE A 308 -14.31 -16.20 -4.40
N PRO A 309 -13.30 -17.08 -4.23
CA PRO A 309 -13.47 -18.49 -4.49
C PRO A 309 -14.44 -19.13 -3.49
N GLU A 310 -14.95 -20.29 -3.82
CA GLU A 310 -15.75 -21.10 -2.88
C GLU A 310 -14.85 -21.47 -1.66
N GLN A 311 -15.29 -21.04 -0.45
CA GLN A 311 -14.46 -21.07 0.75
C GLN A 311 -14.09 -22.50 1.17
N ALA A 312 -15.05 -23.44 1.11
CA ALA A 312 -14.81 -24.80 1.52
C ALA A 312 -13.77 -25.50 0.60
N ALA A 313 -13.78 -25.21 -0.69
CA ALA A 313 -12.79 -25.71 -1.63
C ALA A 313 -11.39 -25.10 -1.38
N ALA A 314 -11.34 -23.79 -1.11
CA ALA A 314 -10.09 -23.11 -0.80
C ALA A 314 -9.45 -23.62 0.48
N LEU A 315 -10.22 -23.77 1.56
CA LEU A 315 -9.75 -24.18 2.88
C LEU A 315 -9.30 -25.64 2.96
N LYS A 316 -9.59 -26.48 1.95
CA LYS A 316 -9.01 -27.84 1.82
C LYS A 316 -7.51 -27.84 1.51
N GLN A 317 -6.93 -26.69 1.17
CA GLN A 317 -5.49 -26.63 0.86
C GLN A 317 -4.67 -26.42 2.13
N THR A 318 -3.74 -27.33 2.41
CA THR A 318 -2.80 -27.20 3.52
C THR A 318 -1.96 -25.93 3.40
N GLY A 319 -1.78 -25.21 4.51
CA GLY A 319 -1.00 -23.99 4.57
C GLY A 319 -1.67 -22.77 3.93
N LEU A 320 -2.97 -22.88 3.59
CA LEU A 320 -3.76 -21.76 3.08
C LEU A 320 -4.57 -21.12 4.21
N HIS A 321 -4.48 -19.80 4.29
CA HIS A 321 -5.24 -18.94 5.20
C HIS A 321 -6.08 -17.97 4.39
N LEU A 322 -7.37 -17.88 4.69
CA LEU A 322 -8.34 -17.09 3.95
C LEU A 322 -8.75 -15.87 4.77
N HIS A 323 -8.65 -14.70 4.16
CA HIS A 323 -9.08 -13.42 4.75
C HIS A 323 -10.21 -12.83 3.91
N HIS A 324 -11.45 -13.00 4.37
CA HIS A 324 -12.62 -12.39 3.78
C HIS A 324 -12.90 -11.05 4.46
N TYR A 325 -13.06 -9.96 3.67
CA TYR A 325 -13.24 -8.62 4.24
C TYR A 325 -14.69 -8.27 4.58
N GLY A 326 -15.66 -9.12 4.24
CA GLY A 326 -17.08 -8.86 4.47
C GLY A 326 -17.65 -7.77 3.56
N LYS A 327 -17.01 -7.49 2.44
CA LYS A 327 -17.43 -6.46 1.49
C LYS A 327 -18.34 -7.03 0.42
N GLU A 328 -19.32 -6.22 -0.01
CA GLU A 328 -20.15 -6.52 -1.16
C GLU A 328 -19.30 -6.63 -2.45
N ALA A 329 -19.57 -7.67 -3.27
CA ALA A 329 -18.85 -7.92 -4.51
C ALA A 329 -19.20 -6.86 -5.56
N ARG A 330 -18.16 -6.22 -6.12
CA ARG A 330 -18.24 -5.26 -7.23
C ARG A 330 -17.00 -5.40 -8.11
N PRO A 331 -17.10 -5.15 -9.42
CA PRO A 331 -15.96 -5.17 -10.33
C PRO A 331 -14.81 -4.29 -9.80
N GLY A 332 -13.60 -4.80 -9.82
CA GLY A 332 -12.39 -4.08 -9.36
C GLY A 332 -12.24 -3.93 -7.84
N ARG A 333 -13.21 -4.36 -7.02
CA ARG A 333 -13.13 -4.24 -5.56
C ARG A 333 -12.36 -5.41 -4.95
N LYS A 334 -11.37 -5.11 -4.10
CA LYS A 334 -10.67 -6.13 -3.28
C LYS A 334 -11.63 -6.62 -2.20
N LEU A 335 -11.98 -7.91 -2.24
CA LEU A 335 -12.96 -8.56 -1.36
C LEU A 335 -12.31 -9.39 -0.26
N GLY A 336 -11.05 -9.76 -0.45
CA GLY A 336 -10.29 -10.59 0.44
C GLY A 336 -8.92 -10.92 -0.13
N HIS A 337 -8.20 -11.76 0.57
CA HIS A 337 -6.97 -12.38 0.09
C HIS A 337 -6.82 -13.78 0.67
N ALA A 338 -5.96 -14.57 0.08
CA ALA A 338 -5.45 -15.80 0.70
C ALA A 338 -3.94 -15.70 0.85
N THR A 339 -3.43 -16.16 2.00
CA THR A 339 -2.00 -16.41 2.20
C THR A 339 -1.75 -17.91 2.17
N ILE A 340 -0.70 -18.32 1.45
CA ILE A 340 -0.20 -19.68 1.40
C ILE A 340 1.20 -19.68 1.99
N VAL A 341 1.46 -20.53 2.99
CA VAL A 341 2.79 -20.72 3.57
C VAL A 341 3.22 -22.16 3.35
N ALA A 342 4.43 -22.37 2.89
CA ALA A 342 4.98 -23.69 2.60
C ALA A 342 6.48 -23.75 2.88
N ASP A 343 7.01 -24.96 3.14
CA ASP A 343 8.43 -25.18 3.44
C ASP A 343 9.32 -24.98 2.20
N THR A 344 8.78 -25.17 0.99
CA THR A 344 9.52 -25.03 -0.26
C THR A 344 8.83 -24.14 -1.26
N ILE A 345 9.63 -23.50 -2.14
CA ILE A 345 9.13 -22.68 -3.25
C ILE A 345 8.21 -23.51 -4.17
N GLN A 346 8.59 -24.75 -4.45
CA GLN A 346 7.83 -25.64 -5.34
C GLN A 346 6.44 -25.95 -4.77
N THR A 347 6.36 -26.24 -3.47
CA THR A 347 5.08 -26.50 -2.79
C THR A 347 4.21 -25.25 -2.78
N ARG A 348 4.77 -24.10 -2.42
CA ARG A 348 4.08 -22.80 -2.48
C ARG A 348 3.50 -22.54 -3.88
N ASP A 349 4.33 -22.66 -4.93
CA ASP A 349 3.91 -22.34 -6.29
C ASP A 349 2.87 -23.32 -6.85
N ARG A 350 2.93 -24.61 -6.45
CA ARG A 350 1.88 -25.58 -6.75
C ARG A 350 0.55 -25.20 -6.08
N SER A 351 0.58 -24.81 -4.82
CA SER A 351 -0.61 -24.38 -4.07
C SER A 351 -1.20 -23.08 -4.65
N VAL A 352 -0.37 -22.14 -5.09
CA VAL A 352 -0.81 -20.93 -5.81
C VAL A 352 -1.53 -21.30 -7.09
N LYS A 353 -0.98 -22.20 -7.92
CA LYS A 353 -1.64 -22.65 -9.16
C LYS A 353 -3.00 -23.30 -8.89
N LYS A 354 -3.07 -24.15 -7.85
CA LYS A 354 -4.32 -24.79 -7.42
C LYS A 354 -5.33 -23.74 -6.97
N MET A 355 -4.90 -22.73 -6.17
CA MET A 355 -5.78 -21.67 -5.71
C MET A 355 -6.33 -20.84 -6.88
N LEU A 356 -5.48 -20.49 -7.85
CA LEU A 356 -5.90 -19.78 -9.06
C LEU A 356 -6.94 -20.55 -9.89
N SER A 357 -6.86 -21.87 -9.91
CA SER A 357 -7.86 -22.70 -10.62
C SER A 357 -9.24 -22.75 -9.96
N LEU A 358 -9.32 -22.37 -8.67
CA LEU A 358 -10.60 -22.26 -7.94
C LEU A 358 -11.27 -20.90 -8.13
N LEU A 359 -10.55 -19.91 -8.66
CA LEU A 359 -11.17 -18.63 -8.98
C LEU A 359 -12.15 -18.80 -10.14
N PRO A 360 -13.35 -18.23 -10.03
CA PRO A 360 -14.28 -18.22 -11.15
C PRO A 360 -13.62 -17.64 -12.40
N LYS A 361 -13.75 -18.31 -13.54
CA LYS A 361 -13.24 -17.78 -14.81
C LYS A 361 -13.93 -16.44 -15.08
N ALA A 362 -13.15 -15.39 -15.35
CA ALA A 362 -13.72 -14.13 -15.78
C ALA A 362 -14.65 -14.41 -16.97
N ARG A 363 -15.93 -14.08 -16.86
CA ARG A 363 -16.83 -14.13 -18.01
C ARG A 363 -16.26 -13.14 -19.01
N SER A 364 -15.74 -13.64 -20.13
CA SER A 364 -15.40 -12.82 -21.29
C SER A 364 -16.66 -12.04 -21.68
N ARG A 365 -16.62 -10.72 -21.52
CA ARG A 365 -17.60 -9.83 -22.16
C ARG A 365 -17.17 -9.55 -23.57
#